data_0df9f7e76d3fe021c85cbb651f64eca4
#
_entry.id   0df9f7e76d3fe021c85cbb651f64eca4
#
_cell.length_a   1.000
_cell.length_b   1.000
_cell.length_c   1.000
_cell.angle_alpha   90.00
_cell.angle_beta   90.00
_cell.angle_gamma   90.00
#
_symmetry.space_group_name_H-M   'P 1'
#
loop_
_entity.id
_entity.type
_entity.pdbx_description
1 polymer ?
#
loop_
_entity_poly.entity_id
_entity_poly.type
_entity_poly.pdbx_seq_one_letter_code
_entity_poly.pdbx_strand_id
1 'polypeptide(L)'
;MNNNIKKENGKENAVKKNGNERVAVWTVGGRDHKMKLTTLTITRLENRLGTNLLNVLNEGSTKGFPARGGLPKLGTMLLILCEGMKTYDKSMTIEKACALFDKYAEEGYCQTDLAYGPFIDLYAVSGFFPKRNEETLKEAQQELLEEIRKDL
;
A
#
# COMPACT_ATOMS: atom_id res chain seq x y z
N MET A 1 -12.24 -2.41 -38.70
CA MET A 1 -11.55 -1.62 -37.68
C MET A 1 -11.66 -2.23 -36.32
N ASN A 2 -10.70 -2.92 -35.95
CA ASN A 2 -10.77 -3.67 -34.72
C ASN A 2 -10.17 -2.95 -33.58
N ASN A 3 -11.00 -2.45 -32.78
CA ASN A 3 -10.58 -2.04 -31.48
C ASN A 3 -10.45 -3.25 -30.59
N ASN A 4 -9.37 -3.93 -30.77
CA ASN A 4 -8.98 -4.86 -29.75
C ASN A 4 -8.49 -4.08 -28.56
N ILE A 5 -9.44 -3.65 -27.80
CA ILE A 5 -9.13 -3.26 -26.46
C ILE A 5 -8.83 -4.54 -25.73
N LYS A 6 -7.58 -4.86 -25.63
CA LYS A 6 -7.15 -5.88 -24.72
C LYS A 6 -7.53 -5.39 -23.34
N LYS A 7 -8.49 -6.04 -22.79
CA LYS A 7 -8.76 -5.89 -21.38
C LYS A 7 -7.55 -6.42 -20.65
N GLU A 8 -6.67 -5.54 -20.33
CA GLU A 8 -5.62 -5.87 -19.42
C GLU A 8 -6.28 -6.19 -18.11
N ASN A 9 -6.06 -7.39 -17.69
CA ASN A 9 -6.56 -7.85 -16.42
C ASN A 9 -6.01 -6.96 -15.34
N GLY A 10 -6.88 -6.32 -14.62
CA GLY A 10 -6.54 -5.38 -13.56
C GLY A 10 -5.82 -5.99 -12.37
N LYS A 11 -5.11 -7.08 -12.57
CA LYS A 11 -4.31 -7.70 -11.53
C LYS A 11 -2.89 -7.15 -11.44
N GLU A 12 -2.50 -6.33 -12.38
CA GLU A 12 -1.09 -6.18 -12.61
C GLU A 12 -0.44 -4.97 -12.01
N ASN A 13 -1.19 -3.95 -11.63
CA ASN A 13 -0.48 -2.75 -11.24
C ASN A 13 -1.14 -2.01 -10.11
N ALA A 14 -0.69 -2.30 -8.92
CA ALA A 14 -0.91 -1.43 -7.79
C ALA A 14 -0.26 -0.05 -7.97
N VAL A 15 0.71 0.06 -8.87
CA VAL A 15 1.37 1.32 -9.20
C VAL A 15 1.07 1.67 -10.66
N LYS A 16 0.24 2.70 -10.84
CA LYS A 16 -0.07 3.23 -12.17
C LYS A 16 0.69 4.51 -12.40
N LYS A 17 1.21 4.67 -13.61
CA LYS A 17 1.76 5.94 -14.06
C LYS A 17 0.68 6.69 -14.80
N ASN A 18 0.39 7.88 -14.34
CA ASN A 18 -0.51 8.79 -15.02
C ASN A 18 0.32 9.98 -15.51
N GLY A 19 0.75 9.95 -16.76
CA GLY A 19 1.72 10.91 -17.26
C GLY A 19 3.04 10.76 -16.52
N ASN A 20 3.48 11.80 -15.82
CA ASN A 20 4.70 11.78 -15.01
C ASN A 20 4.46 11.44 -13.54
N GLU A 21 3.22 11.22 -13.16
CA GLU A 21 2.86 10.95 -11.78
C GLU A 21 2.80 9.46 -11.48
N ARG A 22 3.43 9.08 -10.39
CA ARG A 22 3.35 7.71 -9.88
C ARG A 22 2.30 7.67 -8.78
N VAL A 23 1.41 6.71 -8.87
CA VAL A 23 0.27 6.59 -7.96
C VAL A 23 0.14 5.14 -7.51
N ALA A 24 -0.04 4.93 -6.22
CA ALA A 24 -0.44 3.62 -5.71
C ALA A 24 -1.97 3.51 -5.75
N VAL A 25 -2.47 2.28 -5.80
CA VAL A 25 -3.90 2.02 -5.86
C VAL A 25 -4.27 0.90 -4.89
N TRP A 26 -5.30 1.14 -4.10
CA TRP A 26 -5.93 0.10 -3.29
C TRP A 26 -7.30 -0.18 -3.88
N THR A 27 -7.47 -1.39 -4.39
CA THR A 27 -8.73 -1.81 -5.01
C THR A 27 -9.57 -2.59 -4.01
N VAL A 28 -10.76 -2.09 -3.71
CA VAL A 28 -11.70 -2.70 -2.78
C VAL A 28 -13.08 -2.71 -3.43
N GLY A 29 -13.69 -3.88 -3.51
CA GLY A 29 -15.01 -4.01 -4.11
C GLY A 29 -15.06 -3.59 -5.57
N GLY A 30 -13.98 -3.82 -6.31
CA GLY A 30 -13.88 -3.43 -7.72
C GLY A 30 -13.64 -1.93 -7.93
N ARG A 31 -13.48 -1.17 -6.86
CA ARG A 31 -13.24 0.27 -6.93
C ARG A 31 -11.80 0.60 -6.57
N ASP A 32 -11.16 1.39 -7.41
CA ASP A 32 -9.78 1.81 -7.21
C ASP A 32 -9.72 3.08 -6.36
N HIS A 33 -8.89 3.03 -5.32
CA HIS A 33 -8.59 4.17 -4.48
C HIS A 33 -7.14 4.58 -4.70
N LYS A 34 -6.95 5.71 -5.34
CA LYS A 34 -5.62 6.26 -5.61
C LYS A 34 -4.99 6.78 -4.32
N MET A 35 -3.70 6.60 -4.19
CA MET A 35 -2.95 6.98 -2.99
C MET A 35 -1.58 7.54 -3.35
N LYS A 36 -1.18 8.56 -2.63
CA LYS A 36 0.19 9.07 -2.64
C LYS A 36 0.38 9.97 -1.43
N LEU A 37 1.54 9.88 -0.79
CA LEU A 37 1.89 10.79 0.30
C LEU A 37 2.72 11.95 -0.27
N THR A 38 2.25 13.15 -0.04
CA THR A 38 3.05 14.35 -0.33
C THR A 38 4.04 14.58 0.81
N THR A 39 5.08 15.36 0.57
CA THR A 39 6.06 15.71 1.60
C THR A 39 5.39 16.31 2.83
N LEU A 40 4.44 17.22 2.62
CA LEU A 40 3.70 17.84 3.73
C LEU A 40 2.95 16.80 4.55
N THR A 41 2.28 15.87 3.89
CA THR A 41 1.55 14.79 4.56
C THR A 41 2.49 13.87 5.34
N ILE A 42 3.65 13.54 4.77
CA ILE A 42 4.66 12.75 5.46
C ILE A 42 5.10 13.45 6.75
N THR A 43 5.41 14.75 6.65
CA THR A 43 5.85 15.54 7.80
C THR A 43 4.79 15.54 8.90
N ARG A 44 3.53 15.72 8.53
CA ARG A 44 2.41 15.71 9.50
C ARG A 44 2.23 14.35 10.15
N LEU A 45 2.32 13.28 9.36
CA LEU A 45 2.19 11.92 9.89
C LEU A 45 3.33 11.59 10.86
N GLU A 46 4.56 11.94 10.52
CA GLU A 46 5.70 11.68 11.39
C GLU A 46 5.58 12.42 12.72
N ASN A 47 5.12 13.66 12.69
CA ASN A 47 4.87 14.43 13.90
C ASN A 47 3.76 13.79 14.74
N ARG A 48 2.70 13.35 14.10
CA ARG A 48 1.55 12.71 14.78
C ARG A 48 1.91 11.36 15.38
N LEU A 49 2.71 10.57 14.68
CA LEU A 49 3.12 9.23 15.11
C LEU A 49 4.31 9.26 16.07
N GLY A 50 5.03 10.37 16.14
CA GLY A 50 6.22 10.49 16.97
C GLY A 50 7.41 9.68 16.48
N THR A 51 7.42 9.31 15.21
CA THR A 51 8.50 8.54 14.59
C THR A 51 8.51 8.79 13.09
N ASN A 52 9.63 8.52 12.41
CA ASN A 52 9.65 8.61 10.97
C ASN A 52 8.94 7.40 10.33
N LEU A 53 8.42 7.59 9.11
CA LEU A 53 7.63 6.56 8.46
C LEU A 53 8.44 5.31 8.08
N LEU A 54 9.75 5.43 7.90
CA LEU A 54 10.59 4.26 7.67
C LEU A 54 10.66 3.35 8.88
N ASN A 55 10.61 3.92 10.09
CA ASN A 55 10.55 3.12 11.31
C ASN A 55 9.25 2.32 11.43
N VAL A 56 8.17 2.83 10.88
CA VAL A 56 6.89 2.11 10.86
C VAL A 56 7.04 0.78 10.12
N LEU A 57 7.82 0.76 9.04
CA LEU A 57 8.08 -0.47 8.28
C LEU A 57 8.84 -1.51 9.09
N ASN A 58 9.55 -1.10 10.12
CA ASN A 58 10.33 -2.00 10.98
C ASN A 58 9.61 -2.34 12.28
N GLU A 59 8.43 -1.78 12.49
CA GLU A 59 7.66 -1.97 13.71
C GLU A 59 7.25 -3.45 13.84
N GLY A 60 7.47 -4.00 15.03
CA GLY A 60 7.12 -5.38 15.31
C GLY A 60 8.09 -6.42 14.77
N SER A 61 9.20 -6.00 14.16
CA SER A 61 10.20 -6.91 13.63
C SER A 61 11.61 -6.47 14.03
N THR A 62 12.41 -7.42 14.49
CA THR A 62 13.84 -7.18 14.77
C THR A 62 14.69 -7.18 13.50
N LYS A 63 14.13 -7.66 12.39
CA LYS A 63 14.84 -7.78 11.11
C LYS A 63 14.34 -6.80 10.06
N GLY A 64 13.40 -5.93 10.43
CA GLY A 64 12.79 -5.00 9.50
C GLY A 64 11.66 -5.59 8.68
N PHE A 65 10.78 -4.74 8.24
CA PHE A 65 9.69 -5.06 7.33
C PHE A 65 10.21 -4.96 5.89
N PRO A 66 9.86 -5.87 4.98
CA PRO A 66 8.87 -6.94 5.13
C PRO A 66 9.46 -8.27 5.63
N ALA A 67 10.12 -8.28 6.75
CA ALA A 67 10.63 -9.50 7.32
C ALA A 67 9.52 -10.37 7.92
N ARG A 68 9.77 -11.66 7.94
CA ARG A 68 8.84 -12.65 8.45
C ARG A 68 8.47 -12.36 9.90
N GLY A 69 7.17 -12.30 10.18
CA GLY A 69 6.64 -12.17 11.54
C GLY A 69 6.43 -10.76 12.04
N GLY A 70 6.81 -9.74 11.26
CA GLY A 70 6.62 -8.35 11.68
C GLY A 70 5.72 -7.58 10.74
N LEU A 71 4.56 -7.16 11.22
CA LEU A 71 3.70 -6.22 10.51
C LEU A 71 3.49 -4.98 11.36
N PRO A 72 3.42 -3.81 10.75
CA PRO A 72 2.96 -2.63 11.48
C PRO A 72 1.54 -2.87 12.02
N LYS A 73 1.15 -2.14 13.04
CA LYS A 73 -0.21 -2.22 13.57
C LYS A 73 -1.21 -1.85 12.48
N LEU A 74 -2.32 -2.58 12.44
CA LEU A 74 -3.36 -2.33 11.44
C LEU A 74 -3.84 -0.88 11.47
N GLY A 75 -4.08 -0.33 12.64
CA GLY A 75 -4.51 1.06 12.78
C GLY A 75 -3.50 2.05 12.21
N THR A 76 -2.22 1.79 12.41
CA THR A 76 -1.14 2.62 11.85
C THR A 76 -1.13 2.54 10.33
N MET A 77 -1.24 1.34 9.78
CA MET A 77 -1.31 1.17 8.33
C MET A 77 -2.50 1.90 7.74
N LEU A 78 -3.68 1.74 8.34
CA LEU A 78 -4.90 2.38 7.84
C LEU A 78 -4.83 3.91 7.95
N LEU A 79 -4.22 4.43 9.00
CA LEU A 79 -4.02 5.87 9.14
C LEU A 79 -3.15 6.41 7.98
N ILE A 80 -2.06 5.73 7.68
CA ILE A 80 -1.15 6.13 6.60
C ILE A 80 -1.83 6.01 5.25
N LEU A 81 -2.55 4.91 4.99
CA LEU A 81 -3.33 4.73 3.77
C LEU A 81 -4.40 5.80 3.62
N CYS A 82 -5.09 6.12 4.71
CA CYS A 82 -6.09 7.18 4.73
C CYS A 82 -5.51 8.52 4.29
N GLU A 83 -4.37 8.90 4.84
CA GLU A 83 -3.71 10.15 4.48
C GLU A 83 -3.22 10.12 3.03
N GLY A 84 -2.77 8.96 2.55
CA GLY A 84 -2.43 8.79 1.14
C GLY A 84 -3.63 8.95 0.21
N MET A 85 -4.78 8.40 0.59
CA MET A 85 -6.02 8.53 -0.19
C MET A 85 -6.56 9.96 -0.18
N LYS A 86 -6.36 10.73 0.88
CA LYS A 86 -6.80 12.11 0.95
C LYS A 86 -6.17 13.01 -0.10
N THR A 87 -5.03 12.64 -0.64
CA THR A 87 -4.39 13.37 -1.74
C THR A 87 -5.32 13.46 -2.95
N TYR A 88 -6.13 12.43 -3.19
CA TYR A 88 -7.04 12.36 -4.33
C TYR A 88 -8.52 12.42 -3.95
N ASP A 89 -8.85 12.19 -2.68
CA ASP A 89 -10.21 12.20 -2.19
C ASP A 89 -10.26 12.89 -0.83
N LYS A 90 -10.60 14.16 -0.83
CA LYS A 90 -10.65 15.00 0.38
C LYS A 90 -11.71 14.52 1.38
N SER A 91 -12.67 13.72 0.93
CA SER A 91 -13.74 13.20 1.81
C SER A 91 -13.31 11.96 2.60
N MET A 92 -12.14 11.41 2.31
CA MET A 92 -11.65 10.22 3.01
C MET A 92 -11.44 10.50 4.49
N THR A 93 -11.88 9.58 5.33
CA THR A 93 -11.71 9.63 6.78
C THR A 93 -11.16 8.30 7.28
N ILE A 94 -10.65 8.28 8.50
CA ILE A 94 -10.16 7.03 9.08
C ILE A 94 -11.29 6.01 9.24
N GLU A 95 -12.50 6.44 9.54
CA GLU A 95 -13.68 5.59 9.65
C GLU A 95 -13.99 4.92 8.29
N LYS A 96 -13.90 5.68 7.22
CA LYS A 96 -14.09 5.15 5.86
C LYS A 96 -12.97 4.18 5.48
N ALA A 97 -11.73 4.47 5.86
CA ALA A 97 -10.61 3.57 5.62
C ALA A 97 -10.78 2.24 6.36
N CYS A 98 -11.26 2.29 7.60
CA CYS A 98 -11.59 1.08 8.37
C CYS A 98 -12.71 0.29 7.70
N ALA A 99 -13.74 0.95 7.22
CA ALA A 99 -14.84 0.29 6.49
C ALA A 99 -14.35 -0.35 5.18
N LEU A 100 -13.41 0.29 4.50
CA LEU A 100 -12.77 -0.30 3.32
C LEU A 100 -12.02 -1.58 3.69
N PHE A 101 -11.32 -1.60 4.80
CA PHE A 101 -10.62 -2.80 5.25
C PHE A 101 -11.60 -3.92 5.58
N ASP A 102 -12.71 -3.61 6.24
CA ASP A 102 -13.75 -4.61 6.52
C ASP A 102 -14.24 -5.27 5.22
N LYS A 103 -14.48 -4.46 4.20
CA LYS A 103 -14.90 -4.95 2.90
C LYS A 103 -13.81 -5.75 2.21
N TYR A 104 -12.57 -5.28 2.29
CA TYR A 104 -11.39 -5.97 1.76
C TYR A 104 -11.23 -7.36 2.38
N ALA A 105 -11.42 -7.46 3.69
CA ALA A 105 -11.39 -8.74 4.42
C ALA A 105 -12.52 -9.67 3.98
N GLU A 106 -13.72 -9.15 3.73
CA GLU A 106 -14.83 -9.94 3.20
C GLU A 106 -14.54 -10.50 1.80
N GLU A 107 -13.72 -9.81 1.03
CA GLU A 107 -13.27 -10.28 -0.28
C GLU A 107 -12.21 -11.38 -0.19
N GLY A 108 -11.76 -11.72 1.00
CA GLY A 108 -10.80 -12.78 1.24
C GLY A 108 -9.36 -12.33 1.48
N TYR A 109 -9.14 -11.03 1.59
CA TYR A 109 -7.80 -10.48 1.87
C TYR A 109 -7.58 -10.35 3.37
N CYS A 110 -6.33 -10.17 3.77
CA CYS A 110 -5.97 -10.07 5.19
C CYS A 110 -4.98 -8.92 5.42
N GLN A 111 -4.59 -8.74 6.68
CA GLN A 111 -3.62 -7.70 7.05
C GLN A 111 -2.28 -7.84 6.32
N THR A 112 -1.85 -9.07 6.10
CA THR A 112 -0.62 -9.36 5.35
C THR A 112 -0.73 -8.88 3.91
N ASP A 113 -1.86 -9.13 3.26
CA ASP A 113 -2.11 -8.65 1.90
C ASP A 113 -2.08 -7.13 1.84
N LEU A 114 -2.66 -6.48 2.84
CA LEU A 114 -2.65 -5.01 2.93
C LEU A 114 -1.22 -4.49 3.09
N ALA A 115 -0.45 -5.10 3.97
CA ALA A 115 0.90 -4.67 4.29
C ALA A 115 1.85 -4.83 3.11
N TYR A 116 1.82 -5.97 2.45
CA TYR A 116 2.71 -6.29 1.33
C TYR A 116 2.19 -5.81 -0.03
N GLY A 117 0.97 -5.36 -0.09
CA GLY A 117 0.35 -4.79 -1.29
C GLY A 117 0.24 -3.28 -1.19
N PRO A 118 -0.96 -2.78 -0.93
CA PRO A 118 -1.22 -1.33 -0.97
C PRO A 118 -0.30 -0.50 -0.09
N PHE A 119 0.04 -0.98 1.10
CA PHE A 119 0.85 -0.23 2.05
C PHE A 119 2.28 -0.01 1.54
N ILE A 120 2.94 -1.07 1.08
CA ILE A 120 4.29 -0.97 0.50
C ILE A 120 4.26 -0.16 -0.80
N ASP A 121 3.24 -0.35 -1.62
CA ASP A 121 3.09 0.40 -2.87
C ASP A 121 2.99 1.91 -2.59
N LEU A 122 2.29 2.29 -1.55
CA LEU A 122 2.19 3.69 -1.14
C LEU A 122 3.58 4.27 -0.81
N TYR A 123 4.39 3.54 -0.06
CA TYR A 123 5.77 3.95 0.24
C TYR A 123 6.60 4.07 -1.03
N ALA A 124 6.48 3.10 -1.93
CA ALA A 124 7.26 3.07 -3.16
C ALA A 124 7.01 4.31 -4.04
N VAL A 125 5.76 4.75 -4.14
CA VAL A 125 5.43 5.93 -4.98
C VAL A 125 5.64 7.25 -4.27
N SER A 126 5.86 7.24 -2.96
CA SER A 126 5.95 8.45 -2.14
C SER A 126 7.38 8.91 -1.84
N GLY A 127 8.36 8.34 -2.54
CA GLY A 127 9.74 8.79 -2.48
C GLY A 127 10.60 8.15 -1.40
N PHE A 128 10.14 7.09 -0.76
CA PHE A 128 10.91 6.43 0.30
C PHE A 128 11.98 5.50 -0.26
N PHE A 129 11.82 5.01 -1.48
CA PHE A 129 12.75 4.10 -2.12
C PHE A 129 13.22 4.64 -3.46
N PRO A 130 14.49 4.42 -3.82
CA PRO A 130 14.94 4.75 -5.16
C PRO A 130 14.13 3.98 -6.20
N LYS A 131 13.86 4.61 -7.34
CA LYS A 131 13.08 4.00 -8.42
C LYS A 131 13.63 2.64 -8.85
N ARG A 132 14.94 2.49 -8.86
CA ARG A 132 15.63 1.24 -9.23
C ARG A 132 15.38 0.07 -8.28
N ASN A 133 14.89 0.33 -7.07
CA ASN A 133 14.67 -0.70 -6.06
C ASN A 133 13.22 -1.20 -6.03
N GLU A 134 12.34 -0.62 -6.83
CA GLU A 134 10.93 -0.99 -6.83
C GLU A 134 10.71 -2.43 -7.28
N GLU A 135 11.38 -2.83 -8.34
CA GLU A 135 11.24 -4.19 -8.87
C GLU A 135 11.76 -5.21 -7.87
N THR A 136 12.91 -4.94 -7.27
CA THR A 136 13.49 -5.81 -6.25
C THR A 136 12.57 -5.93 -5.03
N LEU A 137 11.97 -4.82 -4.63
CA LEU A 137 11.03 -4.80 -3.52
C LEU A 137 9.78 -5.61 -3.83
N LYS A 138 9.27 -5.51 -5.05
CA LYS A 138 8.10 -6.28 -5.50
C LYS A 138 8.39 -7.77 -5.58
N GLU A 139 9.57 -8.14 -6.04
CA GLU A 139 10.00 -9.53 -6.08
C GLU A 139 10.09 -10.11 -4.67
N ALA A 140 10.72 -9.40 -3.75
CA ALA A 140 10.81 -9.82 -2.36
C ALA A 140 9.44 -9.98 -1.71
N GLN A 141 8.54 -9.06 -2.04
CA GLN A 141 7.16 -9.07 -1.60
C GLN A 141 6.42 -10.32 -2.07
N GLN A 142 6.55 -10.66 -3.35
CA GLN A 142 5.94 -11.84 -3.93
C GLN A 142 6.49 -13.13 -3.34
N GLU A 143 7.80 -13.21 -3.19
CA GLU A 143 8.45 -14.38 -2.60
C GLU A 143 7.95 -14.62 -1.18
N LEU A 144 7.80 -13.57 -0.39
CA LEU A 144 7.29 -13.67 0.97
C LEU A 144 5.83 -14.12 1.01
N LEU A 145 5.00 -13.60 0.13
CA LEU A 145 3.60 -14.00 0.04
C LEU A 145 3.47 -15.48 -0.38
N GLU A 146 4.29 -15.93 -1.32
CA GLU A 146 4.30 -17.31 -1.73
C GLU A 146 4.75 -18.24 -0.62
N GLU A 147 5.76 -17.83 0.14
CA GLU A 147 6.26 -18.60 1.27
C GLU A 147 5.19 -18.74 2.36
N ILE A 148 4.49 -17.66 2.66
CA ILE A 148 3.39 -17.66 3.63
C ILE A 148 2.27 -18.58 3.16
N ARG A 149 1.92 -18.57 1.88
CA ARG A 149 0.89 -19.43 1.31
C ARG A 149 1.26 -20.91 1.41
N LYS A 150 2.53 -21.25 1.28
CA LYS A 150 2.99 -22.62 1.43
C LYS A 150 2.85 -23.15 2.85
N ASP A 151 2.93 -22.28 3.84
CA ASP A 151 2.80 -22.63 5.25
C ASP A 151 1.33 -22.77 5.68
N LEU A 152 0.42 -22.41 4.83
CA LEU A 152 -1.01 -22.58 5.07
C LEU A 152 -1.47 -23.93 4.51
#